data_26e51f9b02e6704d4bc33f3c6e271d74
#
_entry.id   26e51f9b02e6704d4bc33f3c6e271d74
#
_cell.length_a   1.000
_cell.length_b   1.000
_cell.length_c   1.000
_cell.angle_alpha   90.00
_cell.angle_beta   90.00
_cell.angle_gamma   90.00
#
_symmetry.space_group_name_H-M   'P 1'
#
loop_
_entity.id
_entity.type
_entity.pdbx_description
1 polymer ?
#
loop_
_entity_poly.entity_id
_entity_poly.type
_entity_poly.pdbx_seq_one_letter_code
_entity_poly.pdbx_strand_id
1 'polypeptide(L)'
;MAISNSGVTGTGIGGAMKQLKSVTKTDTTSTTSTSYVDISGMSVTLTPEAGTKCYVTYHLVLGMGAGWMAGVQLLRDSTAIGNGDQYNANNFYASRGGFLTDQYAYIHGGNLDYGFLDTHGADGSTAVTYKLQWISSYPQQPTIYLNRSGAGSGNYTYEPNYFASTITVMEVAA
;
A
#
# COMPACT_ATOMS: atom_id res chain seq x y z
N MET A 1 9.82 -2.70 14.77
CA MET A 1 9.50 -3.04 16.17
C MET A 1 8.35 -4.03 16.13
N ALA A 2 8.58 -5.29 16.49
CA ALA A 2 7.53 -6.29 16.56
C ALA A 2 6.83 -6.18 17.91
N ILE A 3 5.53 -5.87 17.90
CA ILE A 3 4.73 -5.91 19.11
C ILE A 3 4.23 -7.34 19.28
N SER A 4 4.83 -8.07 20.19
CA SER A 4 4.33 -9.37 20.65
C SER A 4 3.22 -9.11 21.66
N ASN A 5 1.99 -9.45 21.33
CA ASN A 5 0.86 -9.35 22.26
C ASN A 5 0.67 -10.69 22.98
N SER A 6 1.46 -10.93 24.02
CA SER A 6 1.22 -12.00 24.98
C SER A 6 0.50 -11.40 26.20
N GLY A 7 -0.82 -11.57 26.28
CA GLY A 7 -1.51 -11.28 27.53
C GLY A 7 -2.87 -10.58 27.50
N VAL A 8 -3.71 -10.83 26.49
CA VAL A 8 -5.13 -10.49 26.63
C VAL A 8 -5.94 -11.78 26.77
N THR A 9 -6.11 -12.22 28.02
CA THR A 9 -7.12 -13.25 28.35
C THR A 9 -8.47 -12.58 28.57
N GLY A 10 -9.13 -12.19 27.47
CA GLY A 10 -10.50 -11.71 27.47
C GLY A 10 -11.40 -12.79 26.86
N THR A 11 -12.31 -13.33 27.65
CA THR A 11 -13.37 -14.22 27.17
C THR A 11 -14.23 -13.47 26.18
N GLY A 12 -14.04 -13.72 24.88
CA GLY A 12 -14.91 -13.24 23.80
C GLY A 12 -14.21 -12.52 22.64
N ILE A 13 -13.00 -11.96 22.80
CA ILE A 13 -12.27 -11.30 21.71
C ILE A 13 -10.85 -11.86 21.56
N GLY A 14 -10.31 -12.54 22.55
CA GLY A 14 -8.93 -13.04 22.58
C GLY A 14 -8.58 -14.15 21.58
N GLY A 15 -9.58 -14.69 20.87
CA GLY A 15 -9.40 -15.67 19.81
C GLY A 15 -9.45 -15.11 18.39
N ALA A 16 -9.91 -13.86 18.23
CA ALA A 16 -10.17 -13.30 16.90
C ALA A 16 -8.87 -12.85 16.19
N MET A 17 -7.93 -12.25 16.89
CA MET A 17 -6.64 -11.82 16.33
C MET A 17 -5.54 -12.81 16.73
N LYS A 18 -4.90 -13.42 15.74
CA LYS A 18 -3.83 -14.42 15.91
C LYS A 18 -2.46 -13.79 15.92
N GLN A 19 -2.18 -12.96 14.93
CA GLN A 19 -0.94 -12.20 14.84
C GLN A 19 -1.16 -10.87 14.14
N LEU A 20 -0.28 -9.91 14.43
CA LEU A 20 -0.23 -8.61 13.77
C LEU A 20 1.21 -8.32 13.38
N LYS A 21 1.41 -7.93 12.13
CA LYS A 21 2.69 -7.42 11.64
C LYS A 21 2.49 -6.12 10.89
N SER A 22 3.38 -5.17 11.11
CA SER A 22 3.34 -3.87 10.45
C SER A 22 4.75 -3.43 10.04
N VAL A 23 4.84 -2.77 8.89
CA VAL A 23 6.04 -2.10 8.43
C VAL A 23 5.70 -0.63 8.21
N THR A 24 6.54 0.23 8.77
CA THR A 24 6.52 1.68 8.52
C THR A 24 7.75 2.07 7.74
N LYS A 25 7.56 2.70 6.59
CA LYS A 25 8.61 3.25 5.75
C LYS A 25 8.64 4.77 5.91
N THR A 26 9.80 5.31 6.28
CA THR A 26 10.01 6.74 6.52
C THR A 26 10.91 7.39 5.47
N ASP A 27 11.73 6.60 4.77
CA ASP A 27 12.54 7.08 3.66
C ASP A 27 11.70 7.24 2.39
N THR A 28 12.19 8.06 1.48
CA THR A 28 11.52 8.34 0.21
C THR A 28 11.98 7.39 -0.89
N THR A 29 11.10 7.10 -1.83
CA THR A 29 11.43 6.44 -3.10
C THR A 29 10.56 7.03 -4.20
N SER A 30 10.90 6.77 -5.47
CA SER A 30 10.14 7.30 -6.61
C SER A 30 10.10 6.32 -7.77
N THR A 31 9.13 6.51 -8.66
CA THR A 31 9.02 5.77 -9.92
C THR A 31 8.44 6.65 -11.02
N THR A 32 8.83 6.34 -12.27
CA THR A 32 8.19 6.82 -13.50
C THR A 32 7.63 5.64 -14.32
N SER A 33 7.67 4.43 -13.75
CA SER A 33 7.31 3.21 -14.46
C SER A 33 5.85 3.21 -14.89
N THR A 34 5.61 2.89 -16.15
CA THR A 34 4.28 2.63 -16.72
C THR A 34 3.88 1.16 -16.65
N SER A 35 4.64 0.36 -15.95
CA SER A 35 4.32 -1.01 -15.54
C SER A 35 4.39 -1.09 -14.03
N TYR A 36 3.63 -2.00 -13.41
CA TYR A 36 3.67 -2.21 -11.98
C TYR A 36 5.06 -2.65 -11.53
N VAL A 37 5.61 -1.94 -10.56
CA VAL A 37 6.90 -2.25 -9.90
C VAL A 37 6.71 -2.24 -8.39
N ASP A 38 7.50 -3.05 -7.68
CA ASP A 38 7.42 -3.13 -6.22
C ASP A 38 7.77 -1.79 -5.56
N ILE A 39 7.00 -1.40 -4.55
CA ILE A 39 7.36 -0.32 -3.65
C ILE A 39 8.34 -0.90 -2.63
N SER A 40 9.63 -0.65 -2.82
CA SER A 40 10.68 -1.19 -1.95
C SER A 40 10.41 -0.87 -0.47
N GLY A 41 10.49 -1.89 0.39
CA GLY A 41 10.25 -1.75 1.82
C GLY A 41 8.77 -1.74 2.23
N MET A 42 7.82 -1.87 1.30
CA MET A 42 6.38 -1.95 1.60
C MET A 42 5.88 -3.39 1.44
N SER A 43 6.40 -4.27 2.30
CA SER A 43 5.99 -5.67 2.34
C SER A 43 5.99 -6.23 3.75
N VAL A 44 5.07 -7.17 4.02
CA VAL A 44 4.92 -7.90 5.28
C VAL A 44 4.83 -9.38 4.98
N THR A 45 5.67 -10.18 5.64
CA THR A 45 5.62 -11.65 5.53
C THR A 45 5.22 -12.25 6.87
N LEU A 46 4.26 -13.18 6.84
CA LEU A 46 3.81 -13.95 8.00
C LEU A 46 3.54 -15.39 7.57
N THR A 47 3.39 -16.29 8.55
CA THR A 47 2.94 -17.67 8.33
C THR A 47 1.57 -17.81 9.00
N PRO A 48 0.47 -17.61 8.26
CA PRO A 48 -0.86 -17.65 8.85
C PRO A 48 -1.31 -19.09 9.08
N GLU A 49 -2.12 -19.29 10.13
CA GLU A 49 -2.72 -20.59 10.43
C GLU A 49 -3.71 -21.03 9.33
N ALA A 50 -3.87 -22.34 9.17
CA ALA A 50 -4.88 -22.87 8.24
C ALA A 50 -6.28 -22.42 8.63
N GLY A 51 -7.09 -22.01 7.65
CA GLY A 51 -8.48 -21.62 7.86
C GLY A 51 -8.69 -20.22 8.45
N THR A 52 -7.62 -19.46 8.70
CA THR A 52 -7.71 -18.05 9.10
C THR A 52 -7.82 -17.12 7.90
N LYS A 53 -8.03 -15.83 8.14
CA LYS A 53 -8.00 -14.77 7.13
C LYS A 53 -6.99 -13.69 7.52
N CYS A 54 -6.49 -12.96 6.53
CA CYS A 54 -5.60 -11.82 6.76
C CYS A 54 -6.31 -10.51 6.39
N TYR A 55 -6.50 -9.63 7.36
CA TYR A 55 -6.92 -8.27 7.07
C TYR A 55 -5.69 -7.41 6.82
N VAL A 56 -5.55 -6.96 5.58
CA VAL A 56 -4.42 -6.15 5.12
C VAL A 56 -4.88 -4.70 4.99
N THR A 57 -4.15 -3.79 5.63
CA THR A 57 -4.38 -2.35 5.46
C THR A 57 -3.08 -1.67 5.05
N TYR A 58 -3.19 -0.62 4.25
CA TYR A 58 -2.07 0.27 4.02
C TYR A 58 -2.50 1.73 4.00
N HIS A 59 -1.58 2.57 4.42
CA HIS A 59 -1.64 4.02 4.31
C HIS A 59 -0.39 4.49 3.57
N LEU A 60 -0.56 5.10 2.40
CA LEU A 60 0.53 5.64 1.60
C LEU A 60 0.36 7.14 1.45
N VAL A 61 1.47 7.87 1.59
CA VAL A 61 1.52 9.28 1.24
C VAL A 61 2.34 9.43 -0.05
N LEU A 62 1.64 9.81 -1.12
CA LEU A 62 2.22 9.95 -2.45
C LEU A 62 2.28 11.42 -2.85
N GLY A 63 3.38 11.81 -3.46
CA GLY A 63 3.52 13.09 -4.13
C GLY A 63 3.74 12.90 -5.64
N MET A 64 3.20 13.81 -6.44
CA MET A 64 3.42 13.84 -7.88
C MET A 64 3.09 15.23 -8.43
N GLY A 65 3.37 15.46 -9.71
CA GLY A 65 2.91 16.66 -10.40
C GLY A 65 1.39 16.72 -10.52
N ALA A 66 0.82 17.92 -10.62
CA ALA A 66 -0.62 18.14 -10.72
C ALA A 66 -1.25 17.47 -11.94
N GLY A 67 -2.48 16.99 -11.79
CA GLY A 67 -3.28 16.45 -12.88
C GLY A 67 -2.95 15.02 -13.32
N TRP A 68 -2.13 14.28 -12.56
CA TRP A 68 -1.71 12.93 -12.90
C TRP A 68 -2.27 11.87 -11.96
N MET A 69 -2.20 10.62 -12.40
CA MET A 69 -2.71 9.46 -11.67
C MET A 69 -1.56 8.55 -11.23
N ALA A 70 -1.72 7.98 -10.04
CA ALA A 70 -0.97 6.81 -9.58
C ALA A 70 -1.94 5.66 -9.34
N GLY A 71 -1.54 4.45 -9.72
CA GLY A 71 -2.20 3.22 -9.30
C GLY A 71 -1.35 2.48 -8.28
N VAL A 72 -2.01 1.90 -7.29
CA VAL A 72 -1.37 1.00 -6.33
C VAL A 72 -2.15 -0.30 -6.30
N GLN A 73 -1.45 -1.43 -6.38
CA GLN A 73 -2.05 -2.74 -6.20
C GLN A 73 -1.44 -3.47 -5.02
N LEU A 74 -2.30 -4.22 -4.33
CA LEU A 74 -1.91 -5.14 -3.27
C LEU A 74 -1.66 -6.52 -3.89
N LEU A 75 -0.54 -7.14 -3.53
CA LEU A 75 -0.24 -8.52 -3.92
C LEU A 75 -0.18 -9.41 -2.68
N ARG A 76 -0.67 -10.64 -2.84
CA ARG A 76 -0.31 -11.79 -2.03
C ARG A 76 0.71 -12.61 -2.84
N ASP A 77 1.94 -12.66 -2.38
CA ASP A 77 3.09 -13.24 -3.10
C ASP A 77 3.26 -12.61 -4.51
N SER A 78 2.85 -13.30 -5.56
CA SER A 78 2.85 -12.80 -6.94
C SER A 78 1.46 -12.49 -7.49
N THR A 79 0.40 -12.75 -6.72
CA THR A 79 -0.99 -12.60 -7.16
C THR A 79 -1.56 -11.27 -6.69
N ALA A 80 -2.01 -10.43 -7.61
CA ALA A 80 -2.73 -9.21 -7.28
C ALA A 80 -4.10 -9.54 -6.69
N ILE A 81 -4.45 -8.91 -5.57
CA ILE A 81 -5.68 -9.15 -4.82
C ILE A 81 -6.39 -7.83 -4.52
N GLY A 82 -7.71 -7.89 -4.32
CA GLY A 82 -8.50 -6.71 -3.95
C GLY A 82 -8.53 -5.61 -5.01
N ASN A 83 -8.25 -5.93 -6.26
CA ASN A 83 -8.32 -4.98 -7.37
C ASN A 83 -9.76 -4.75 -7.83
N GLY A 84 -10.05 -3.53 -8.27
CA GLY A 84 -11.27 -3.23 -9.00
C GLY A 84 -11.28 -3.84 -10.40
N ASP A 85 -12.47 -3.97 -10.98
CA ASP A 85 -12.64 -4.45 -12.34
C ASP A 85 -12.09 -3.43 -13.35
N GLN A 86 -11.48 -3.94 -14.42
CA GLN A 86 -11.00 -3.10 -15.50
C GLN A 86 -12.15 -2.73 -16.44
N TYR A 87 -12.40 -1.45 -16.63
CA TYR A 87 -13.44 -0.97 -17.54
C TYR A 87 -13.08 -1.20 -19.02
N ASN A 88 -11.80 -1.01 -19.37
CA ASN A 88 -11.28 -1.25 -20.74
C ASN A 88 -9.76 -1.47 -20.70
N ALA A 89 -9.19 -1.90 -21.84
CA ALA A 89 -7.76 -2.23 -21.95
C ALA A 89 -6.79 -1.05 -21.70
N ASN A 90 -7.28 0.18 -21.69
CA ASN A 90 -6.46 1.37 -21.45
C ASN A 90 -6.35 1.74 -19.97
N ASN A 91 -7.11 1.07 -19.10
CA ASN A 91 -7.09 1.32 -17.68
C ASN A 91 -6.23 0.28 -16.97
N PHE A 92 -5.50 0.67 -15.94
CA PHE A 92 -4.77 -0.27 -15.10
C PHE A 92 -5.64 -0.77 -13.95
N TYR A 93 -5.44 -2.03 -13.58
CA TYR A 93 -6.03 -2.58 -12.36
C TYR A 93 -5.32 -1.98 -11.15
N ALA A 94 -6.07 -1.61 -10.14
CA ALA A 94 -5.52 -1.11 -8.90
C ALA A 94 -6.40 -1.51 -7.72
N SER A 95 -5.80 -1.82 -6.58
CA SER A 95 -6.53 -1.91 -5.32
C SER A 95 -7.00 -0.51 -4.91
N ARG A 96 -6.18 0.48 -5.21
CA ARG A 96 -6.51 1.89 -5.01
C ARG A 96 -5.85 2.75 -6.08
N GLY A 97 -6.62 3.55 -6.76
CA GLY A 97 -6.14 4.62 -7.63
C GLY A 97 -6.34 5.97 -6.97
N GLY A 98 -5.45 6.91 -7.22
CA GLY A 98 -5.57 8.27 -6.74
C GLY A 98 -5.30 9.28 -7.84
N PHE A 99 -6.19 10.27 -7.94
CA PHE A 99 -5.94 11.50 -8.68
C PHE A 99 -5.41 12.54 -7.71
N LEU A 100 -4.26 13.09 -8.01
CA LEU A 100 -3.85 14.35 -7.41
C LEU A 100 -4.24 15.46 -8.40
N THR A 101 -5.51 15.88 -8.33
CA THR A 101 -6.12 16.81 -9.30
C THR A 101 -5.89 18.28 -8.98
N ASP A 102 -5.45 18.58 -7.76
CA ASP A 102 -5.19 19.93 -7.34
C ASP A 102 -3.90 20.45 -7.99
N GLN A 103 -3.94 21.65 -8.54
CA GLN A 103 -2.75 22.34 -9.02
C GLN A 103 -1.69 22.56 -7.90
N TYR A 104 -2.06 22.33 -6.65
CA TYR A 104 -1.19 22.37 -5.48
C TYR A 104 -0.80 20.97 -4.95
N ALA A 105 -1.24 19.89 -5.58
CA ALA A 105 -0.92 18.52 -5.15
C ALA A 105 0.59 18.22 -5.11
N TYR A 106 1.39 18.95 -5.87
CA TYR A 106 2.84 18.90 -5.78
C TYR A 106 3.38 19.45 -4.44
N ILE A 107 2.57 20.23 -3.70
CA ILE A 107 2.97 20.81 -2.39
C ILE A 107 2.55 19.89 -1.24
N HIS A 108 1.41 19.20 -1.35
CA HIS A 108 0.73 18.59 -0.21
C HIS A 108 0.77 17.09 -0.20
N GLY A 109 1.29 16.33 -1.01
CA GLY A 109 1.13 14.86 -0.97
C GLY A 109 -0.33 14.40 -0.81
N GLY A 110 -0.70 13.33 -1.44
CA GLY A 110 -2.03 12.72 -1.35
C GLY A 110 -1.98 11.41 -0.55
N ASN A 111 -3.00 11.18 0.26
CA ASN A 111 -3.15 9.94 1.00
C ASN A 111 -3.88 8.89 0.18
N LEU A 112 -3.36 7.67 0.18
CA LEU A 112 -4.02 6.49 -0.35
C LEU A 112 -4.16 5.46 0.77
N ASP A 113 -5.40 5.23 1.16
CA ASP A 113 -5.77 4.26 2.19
C ASP A 113 -6.58 3.14 1.58
N TYR A 114 -6.31 1.92 1.99
CA TYR A 114 -7.05 0.75 1.57
C TYR A 114 -7.04 -0.34 2.63
N GLY A 115 -8.13 -1.11 2.68
CA GLY A 115 -8.25 -2.29 3.53
C GLY A 115 -8.88 -3.43 2.76
N PHE A 116 -8.34 -4.63 2.90
CA PHE A 116 -8.81 -5.84 2.24
C PHE A 116 -8.72 -7.04 3.17
N LEU A 117 -9.80 -7.83 3.22
CA LEU A 117 -9.84 -9.10 3.95
C LEU A 117 -9.56 -10.24 2.98
N ASP A 118 -8.38 -10.84 3.08
CA ASP A 118 -7.91 -11.90 2.21
C ASP A 118 -8.16 -13.29 2.80
N THR A 119 -8.66 -14.19 1.96
CA THR A 119 -8.71 -15.63 2.23
C THR A 119 -7.49 -16.27 1.58
N HIS A 120 -6.40 -16.33 2.32
CA HIS A 120 -5.06 -16.67 1.79
C HIS A 120 -4.88 -18.14 1.38
N GLY A 121 -5.68 -19.07 1.92
CA GLY A 121 -5.57 -20.50 1.62
C GLY A 121 -4.27 -21.17 2.14
N ALA A 122 -3.52 -20.51 3.02
CA ALA A 122 -2.30 -21.09 3.60
C ALA A 122 -2.64 -22.29 4.52
N ASP A 123 -1.68 -23.19 4.63
CA ASP A 123 -1.79 -24.46 5.35
C ASP A 123 -1.30 -24.42 6.81
N GLY A 124 -0.89 -23.24 7.28
CA GLY A 124 -0.29 -23.05 8.60
C GLY A 124 1.24 -23.23 8.64
N SER A 125 1.84 -23.65 7.54
CA SER A 125 3.30 -23.87 7.45
C SER A 125 3.99 -23.01 6.40
N THR A 126 3.24 -22.56 5.39
CA THR A 126 3.75 -21.77 4.27
C THR A 126 3.70 -20.28 4.59
N ALA A 127 4.81 -19.60 4.42
CA ALA A 127 4.86 -18.14 4.56
C ALA A 127 4.13 -17.47 3.39
N VAL A 128 3.39 -16.41 3.70
CA VAL A 128 2.66 -15.55 2.76
C VAL A 128 3.23 -14.14 2.86
N THR A 129 3.52 -13.53 1.72
CA THR A 129 4.01 -12.14 1.66
C THR A 129 2.97 -11.23 1.04
N TYR A 130 2.54 -10.22 1.79
CA TYR A 130 1.75 -9.11 1.27
C TYR A 130 2.68 -7.96 0.93
N LYS A 131 2.56 -7.44 -0.29
CA LYS A 131 3.40 -6.34 -0.76
C LYS A 131 2.63 -5.38 -1.65
N LEU A 132 3.15 -4.17 -1.80
CA LEU A 132 2.57 -3.14 -2.63
C LEU A 132 3.39 -2.91 -3.89
N GLN A 133 2.70 -2.73 -5.00
CA GLN A 133 3.25 -2.25 -6.26
C GLN A 133 2.56 -0.95 -6.67
N TRP A 134 3.26 -0.13 -7.42
CA TRP A 134 2.74 1.09 -7.98
C TRP A 134 3.02 1.23 -9.47
N ILE A 135 2.25 2.11 -10.11
CA ILE A 135 2.37 2.44 -11.53
C ILE A 135 2.13 3.92 -11.73
N SER A 136 2.91 4.54 -12.60
CA SER A 136 2.69 5.91 -13.06
C SER A 136 1.76 5.91 -14.27
N SER A 137 0.96 6.96 -14.43
CA SER A 137 0.04 7.07 -15.57
C SER A 137 0.79 7.26 -16.89
N TYR A 138 0.25 6.64 -17.94
CA TYR A 138 0.69 6.82 -19.31
C TYR A 138 -0.24 7.85 -20.02
N PRO A 139 0.23 8.66 -20.98
CA PRO A 139 1.57 8.66 -21.60
C PRO A 139 2.59 9.61 -20.95
N GLN A 140 2.21 10.42 -19.97
CA GLN A 140 3.04 11.52 -19.46
C GLN A 140 4.12 11.07 -18.49
N GLN A 141 3.96 9.88 -17.88
CA GLN A 141 4.91 9.25 -16.97
C GLN A 141 5.45 10.21 -15.88
N PRO A 142 4.56 10.87 -15.13
CA PRO A 142 5.02 11.76 -14.06
C PRO A 142 5.81 10.97 -13.02
N THR A 143 6.82 11.60 -12.43
CA THR A 143 7.48 10.99 -11.28
C THR A 143 6.53 10.96 -10.10
N ILE A 144 6.27 9.76 -9.57
CA ILE A 144 5.54 9.54 -8.33
C ILE A 144 6.56 9.37 -7.21
N TYR A 145 6.35 10.04 -6.10
CA TYR A 145 7.18 9.95 -4.91
C TYR A 145 6.39 9.30 -3.77
N LEU A 146 7.02 8.43 -3.01
CA LEU A 146 6.52 7.94 -1.74
C LEU A 146 7.16 8.75 -0.61
N ASN A 147 6.37 9.08 0.40
CA ASN A 147 6.76 9.77 1.62
C ASN A 147 7.33 11.18 1.42
N ARG A 148 7.01 11.82 0.31
CA ARG A 148 7.26 13.25 0.13
C ARG A 148 6.23 13.86 -0.80
N SER A 149 6.05 15.17 -0.70
CA SER A 149 5.30 15.92 -1.71
C SER A 149 6.04 15.92 -3.05
N GLY A 150 5.34 16.18 -4.14
CA GLY A 150 5.94 16.39 -5.45
C GLY A 150 6.92 17.57 -5.44
N ALA A 151 7.85 17.60 -6.39
CA ALA A 151 8.66 18.78 -6.61
C ALA A 151 7.84 19.83 -7.36
N GLY A 152 7.82 21.06 -6.90
CA GLY A 152 7.19 22.17 -7.59
C GLY A 152 7.74 22.34 -9.00
N SER A 153 6.88 22.52 -9.99
CA SER A 153 7.26 23.01 -11.31
C SER A 153 6.94 24.50 -11.39
N GLY A 154 7.90 25.31 -11.77
CA GLY A 154 7.74 26.75 -11.92
C GLY A 154 8.51 27.56 -10.87
N ASN A 155 8.18 28.85 -10.78
CA ASN A 155 8.89 29.83 -9.95
C ASN A 155 8.72 29.66 -8.42
N TYR A 156 8.16 28.54 -7.96
CA TYR A 156 7.93 28.27 -6.55
C TYR A 156 8.85 27.12 -6.10
N THR A 157 9.97 27.45 -5.48
CA THR A 157 10.84 26.50 -4.77
C THR A 157 10.27 26.27 -3.37
N TYR A 158 9.27 25.37 -3.26
CA TYR A 158 8.86 24.89 -1.94
C TYR A 158 9.72 23.70 -1.54
N GLU A 159 10.22 23.73 -0.32
CA GLU A 159 10.87 22.55 0.28
C GLU A 159 9.86 21.42 0.34
N PRO A 160 10.22 20.19 -0.07
CA PRO A 160 9.32 19.07 -0.01
C PRO A 160 8.98 18.71 1.44
N ASN A 161 7.69 18.46 1.71
CA ASN A 161 7.29 17.86 2.96
C ASN A 161 7.58 16.35 2.93
N TYR A 162 7.98 15.81 4.07
CA TYR A 162 8.31 14.39 4.25
C TYR A 162 7.29 13.73 5.17
N PHE A 163 6.97 12.47 4.88
CA PHE A 163 5.91 11.71 5.51
C PHE A 163 6.36 10.30 5.82
N ALA A 164 5.45 9.47 6.35
CA ALA A 164 5.64 8.05 6.54
C ALA A 164 4.45 7.27 5.97
N SER A 165 4.72 6.10 5.44
CA SER A 165 3.71 5.17 4.93
C SER A 165 3.78 3.85 5.69
N THR A 166 2.65 3.16 5.80
CA THR A 166 2.56 1.89 6.53
C THR A 166 1.84 0.83 5.71
N ILE A 167 2.23 -0.42 5.92
CA ILE A 167 1.45 -1.60 5.57
C ILE A 167 1.32 -2.47 6.81
N THR A 168 0.11 -2.91 7.12
CA THR A 168 -0.20 -3.74 8.29
C THR A 168 -1.01 -4.95 7.87
N VAL A 169 -0.65 -6.10 8.38
CA VAL A 169 -1.38 -7.36 8.22
C VAL A 169 -1.78 -7.88 9.58
N MET A 170 -3.07 -8.12 9.73
CA MET A 170 -3.68 -8.71 10.91
C MET A 170 -4.29 -10.05 10.53
N GLU A 171 -3.76 -11.13 11.10
CA GLU A 171 -4.40 -12.45 10.98
C GLU A 171 -5.55 -12.56 11.96
N VAL A 172 -6.71 -12.96 11.46
CA VAL A 172 -7.95 -13.12 12.23
C VAL A 172 -8.53 -14.53 12.05
N ALA A 173 -9.17 -15.02 13.09
CA ALA A 173 -9.96 -16.24 12.99
C ALA A 173 -11.09 -16.06 11.96
N ALA A 174 -11.40 -17.11 11.16
CA ALA A 174 -12.46 -17.10 10.16
C ALA A 174 -13.81 -17.49 10.77
#